data_7679b33b29db8ae1350d8f896c5a2a3e
#
_entry.id   7679b33b29db8ae1350d8f896c5a2a3e
#
_cell.length_a   1.000
_cell.length_b   1.000
_cell.length_c   1.000
_cell.angle_alpha   90.00
_cell.angle_beta   90.00
_cell.angle_gamma   90.00
#
_symmetry.space_group_name_H-M   'P 1'
#
loop_
_entity.id
_entity.type
_entity.pdbx_description
1 polymer ?
#
loop_
_entity_poly.entity_id
_entity_poly.type
_entity_poly.pdbx_seq_one_letter_code
_entity_poly.pdbx_strand_id
1 'polypeptide(L)'
;MNIVFLLRLWPIYGGGETVTICLANEMAKRGHAVTVFYFKDSETNELPYIDPSIKAVRIPDVRCDEYTYDSDDGIKITIALKLYQQNSFDFIINQWWPVVFLSPLRSFFNAKIISVHHTALYTRSVIEGFCLKSILKRVFFLLYRFFEKERQLSVIDKLLIFSDKVLFLSPQFKDQYIQLRNPKSVEKLDWCYNPLVFDNFISMDEICKKRKEVLFVGRLLESNKKISKLLTIWKHIQLDKEFNEWHLYIVGDGKDKSFYGAQNEAYKTIY
;
A
#
# COMPACT_ATOMS: atom_id res chain seq x y z
N MET A 1 11.29 23.80 0.27
CA MET A 1 10.20 23.45 1.20
C MET A 1 10.67 22.38 2.16
N ASN A 2 10.11 22.38 3.37
CA ASN A 2 10.37 21.35 4.38
C ASN A 2 9.22 20.34 4.37
N ILE A 3 9.49 19.11 3.96
CA ILE A 3 8.49 18.08 3.72
C ILE A 3 8.71 16.90 4.66
N VAL A 4 7.63 16.44 5.29
CA VAL A 4 7.67 15.28 6.19
C VAL A 4 6.86 14.14 5.60
N PHE A 5 7.41 12.94 5.61
CA PHE A 5 6.68 11.69 5.35
C PHE A 5 6.47 10.92 6.64
N LEU A 6 5.26 10.36 6.79
CA LEU A 6 4.89 9.54 7.94
C LEU A 6 4.73 8.08 7.50
N LEU A 7 5.60 7.22 8.01
CA LEU A 7 5.65 5.79 7.70
C LEU A 7 5.65 4.93 8.97
N ARG A 8 5.32 3.65 8.82
CA ARG A 8 5.45 2.69 9.95
C ARG A 8 6.82 2.03 9.96
N LEU A 9 7.28 1.59 8.79
CA LEU A 9 8.56 0.89 8.58
C LEU A 9 9.44 1.72 7.64
N TRP A 10 10.74 1.77 7.90
CA TRP A 10 11.69 2.50 7.07
C TRP A 10 13.13 1.97 7.25
N PRO A 11 13.95 1.94 6.19
CA PRO A 11 13.54 1.82 4.79
C PRO A 11 13.21 0.37 4.45
N ILE A 12 12.25 0.13 3.55
CA ILE A 12 11.85 -1.21 3.13
C ILE A 12 11.28 -1.23 1.72
N TYR A 13 11.46 -2.33 1.00
CA TYR A 13 10.73 -2.60 -0.23
C TYR A 13 9.30 -3.05 0.08
N GLY A 14 8.32 -2.29 -0.38
CA GLY A 14 6.89 -2.56 -0.26
C GLY A 14 6.11 -1.69 -1.23
N GLY A 15 4.82 -1.96 -1.44
CA GLY A 15 4.04 -1.21 -2.42
C GLY A 15 4.00 0.29 -2.14
N GLY A 16 3.54 0.70 -0.99
CA GLY A 16 3.46 2.11 -0.59
C GLY A 16 4.79 2.68 -0.10
N GLU A 17 5.61 1.84 0.52
CA GLU A 17 6.93 2.24 1.00
C GLU A 17 7.87 2.58 -0.17
N THR A 18 7.91 1.75 -1.22
CA THR A 18 8.70 2.02 -2.44
C THR A 18 8.24 3.32 -3.11
N VAL A 19 6.93 3.56 -3.19
CA VAL A 19 6.38 4.83 -3.68
C VAL A 19 6.87 6.01 -2.85
N THR A 20 6.86 5.87 -1.53
CA THR A 20 7.31 6.95 -0.63
C THR A 20 8.81 7.22 -0.80
N ILE A 21 9.62 6.18 -0.92
CA ILE A 21 11.06 6.31 -1.17
C ILE A 21 11.32 7.03 -2.49
N CYS A 22 10.62 6.65 -3.55
CA CYS A 22 10.73 7.31 -4.85
C CYS A 22 10.38 8.81 -4.75
N LEU A 23 9.28 9.15 -4.10
CA LEU A 23 8.86 10.54 -3.88
C LEU A 23 9.86 11.31 -3.01
N ALA A 24 10.32 10.72 -1.91
CA ALA A 24 11.27 11.36 -0.99
C ALA A 24 12.60 11.67 -1.68
N ASN A 25 13.16 10.69 -2.42
CA ASN A 25 14.38 10.87 -3.19
C ASN A 25 14.22 11.96 -4.26
N GLU A 26 13.13 11.96 -5.01
CA GLU A 26 12.88 12.96 -6.04
C GLU A 26 12.68 14.35 -5.45
N MET A 27 12.03 14.50 -4.31
CA MET A 27 11.89 15.77 -3.61
C MET A 27 13.23 16.27 -3.07
N ALA A 28 14.04 15.38 -2.50
CA ALA A 28 15.41 15.71 -2.06
C ALA A 28 16.27 16.18 -3.23
N LYS A 29 16.25 15.46 -4.36
CA LYS A 29 16.95 15.83 -5.60
C LYS A 29 16.53 17.20 -6.15
N ARG A 30 15.27 17.60 -5.94
CA ARG A 30 14.75 18.93 -6.29
C ARG A 30 15.10 20.03 -5.28
N GLY A 31 15.92 19.71 -4.26
CA GLY A 31 16.39 20.67 -3.26
C GLY A 31 15.39 20.94 -2.12
N HIS A 32 14.44 20.07 -1.88
CA HIS A 32 13.57 20.16 -0.70
C HIS A 32 14.23 19.47 0.49
N ALA A 33 14.05 20.02 1.68
CA ALA A 33 14.43 19.37 2.92
C ALA A 33 13.40 18.30 3.27
N VAL A 34 13.82 17.04 3.22
CA VAL A 34 12.92 15.89 3.44
C VAL A 34 13.24 15.23 4.78
N THR A 35 12.20 15.00 5.58
CA THR A 35 12.28 14.24 6.84
C THR A 35 11.30 13.08 6.79
N VAL A 36 11.69 11.91 7.28
CA VAL A 36 10.82 10.74 7.42
C VAL A 36 10.68 10.40 8.89
N PHE A 37 9.46 10.46 9.41
CA PHE A 37 9.14 9.90 10.73
C PHE A 37 8.62 8.47 10.58
N TYR A 38 9.17 7.54 11.34
CA TYR A 38 8.79 6.13 11.29
C TYR A 38 8.90 5.44 12.65
N PHE A 39 8.31 4.25 12.80
CA PHE A 39 8.24 3.56 14.10
C PHE A 39 9.25 2.42 14.21
N LYS A 40 9.49 1.66 13.16
CA LYS A 40 10.32 0.46 13.19
C LYS A 40 11.28 0.41 12.01
N ASP A 41 12.53 0.01 12.28
CA ASP A 41 13.52 -0.26 11.25
C ASP A 41 13.15 -1.54 10.46
N SER A 42 13.55 -1.57 9.20
CA SER A 42 13.45 -2.77 8.38
C SER A 42 14.39 -3.86 8.90
N GLU A 43 13.92 -5.09 8.85
CA GLU A 43 14.73 -6.28 9.20
C GLU A 43 15.36 -6.94 7.96
N THR A 44 15.19 -6.34 6.76
CA THR A 44 15.73 -6.89 5.51
C THR A 44 17.15 -6.46 5.27
N ASN A 45 17.98 -7.35 4.73
CA ASN A 45 19.38 -7.05 4.35
C ASN A 45 19.46 -6.24 3.06
N GLU A 46 18.44 -6.28 2.22
CA GLU A 46 18.37 -5.52 0.98
C GLU A 46 17.56 -4.25 1.23
N LEU A 47 18.23 -3.12 1.17
CA LEU A 47 17.61 -1.82 1.37
C LEU A 47 17.54 -1.04 0.05
N PRO A 48 16.45 -0.29 -0.18
CA PRO A 48 16.38 0.62 -1.32
C PRO A 48 17.37 1.76 -1.16
N TYR A 49 17.76 2.36 -2.28
CA TYR A 49 18.58 3.58 -2.26
C TYR A 49 17.78 4.74 -1.63
N ILE A 50 18.40 5.39 -0.68
CA ILE A 50 17.89 6.60 0.00
C ILE A 50 18.90 7.73 -0.23
N ASP A 51 18.40 8.88 -0.68
CA ASP A 51 19.23 10.07 -0.83
C ASP A 51 19.82 10.47 0.54
N PRO A 52 21.16 10.67 0.64
CA PRO A 52 21.81 10.96 1.91
C PRO A 52 21.34 12.24 2.61
N SER A 53 20.71 13.17 1.89
CA SER A 53 20.13 14.40 2.47
C SER A 53 18.83 14.17 3.22
N ILE A 54 18.18 13.03 3.05
CA ILE A 54 16.92 12.70 3.73
C ILE A 54 17.19 12.39 5.20
N LYS A 55 16.54 13.14 6.07
CA LYS A 55 16.61 12.92 7.52
C LYS A 55 15.60 11.85 7.95
N ALA A 56 16.08 10.72 8.42
CA ALA A 56 15.24 9.68 8.99
C ALA A 56 15.19 9.80 10.53
N VAL A 57 13.99 9.80 11.09
CA VAL A 57 13.72 9.97 12.53
C VAL A 57 12.84 8.85 13.01
N ARG A 58 13.41 7.94 13.77
CA ARG A 58 12.66 6.86 14.42
C ARG A 58 11.97 7.36 15.68
N ILE A 59 10.69 7.04 15.81
CA ILE A 59 9.92 7.22 17.05
C ILE A 59 9.90 5.85 17.74
N PRO A 60 10.62 5.70 18.88
CA PRO A 60 10.79 4.41 19.53
C PRO A 60 9.50 3.96 20.22
N ASP A 61 9.42 2.65 20.50
CA ASP A 61 8.43 2.00 21.37
C ASP A 61 6.96 2.17 20.98
N VAL A 62 6.70 2.58 19.74
CA VAL A 62 5.35 2.59 19.16
C VAL A 62 5.08 1.26 18.47
N ARG A 63 3.92 0.66 18.77
CA ARG A 63 3.51 -0.57 18.10
C ARG A 63 3.24 -0.34 16.62
N CYS A 64 3.79 -1.21 15.80
CA CYS A 64 3.67 -1.13 14.34
C CYS A 64 2.50 -1.92 13.75
N ASP A 65 1.65 -2.51 14.60
CA ASP A 65 0.56 -3.37 14.15
C ASP A 65 -0.58 -2.56 13.54
N GLU A 66 -1.14 -3.07 12.45
CA GLU A 66 -2.12 -2.35 11.64
C GLU A 66 -3.41 -2.00 12.39
N TYR A 67 -3.70 -2.66 13.52
CA TYR A 67 -5.02 -2.64 14.13
C TYR A 67 -5.05 -2.44 15.64
N THR A 68 -3.90 -2.44 16.29
CA THR A 68 -3.83 -2.32 17.76
C THR A 68 -2.99 -1.12 18.15
N TYR A 69 -3.65 -0.01 18.44
CA TYR A 69 -3.05 1.17 19.04
C TYR A 69 -3.64 1.31 20.45
N ASP A 70 -2.79 1.56 21.43
CA ASP A 70 -3.23 1.93 22.76
C ASP A 70 -3.01 3.44 23.04
N SER A 71 -3.50 3.89 24.19
CA SER A 71 -3.31 5.27 24.65
C SER A 71 -1.83 5.63 24.81
N ASP A 72 -1.00 4.65 25.16
CA ASP A 72 0.42 4.84 25.41
C ASP A 72 1.20 5.14 24.13
N ASP A 73 0.82 4.55 23.00
CA ASP A 73 1.42 4.86 21.70
C ASP A 73 1.17 6.33 21.31
N GLY A 74 -0.03 6.85 21.56
CA GLY A 74 -0.36 8.26 21.37
C GLY A 74 0.48 9.20 22.23
N ILE A 75 0.73 8.83 23.48
CA ILE A 75 1.59 9.60 24.41
C ILE A 75 3.04 9.61 23.92
N LYS A 76 3.60 8.45 23.54
CA LYS A 76 4.96 8.32 23.02
C LYS A 76 5.17 9.19 21.77
N ILE A 77 4.24 9.13 20.83
CA ILE A 77 4.28 9.96 19.63
C ILE A 77 4.21 11.45 19.98
N THR A 78 3.34 11.83 20.90
CA THR A 78 3.19 13.21 21.36
C THR A 78 4.50 13.74 21.96
N ILE A 79 5.15 12.95 22.82
CA ILE A 79 6.44 13.29 23.42
C ILE A 79 7.52 13.44 22.34
N ALA A 80 7.63 12.46 21.43
CA ALA A 80 8.61 12.50 20.36
C ALA A 80 8.42 13.71 19.44
N LEU A 81 7.19 14.05 19.05
CA LEU A 81 6.88 15.19 18.20
C LEU A 81 7.19 16.53 18.86
N LYS A 82 7.08 16.65 20.20
CA LYS A 82 7.47 17.86 20.93
C LYS A 82 8.94 18.23 20.71
N LEU A 83 9.83 17.26 20.52
CA LEU A 83 11.24 17.51 20.24
C LEU A 83 11.45 18.24 18.89
N TYR A 84 10.48 18.16 18.00
CA TYR A 84 10.50 18.75 16.66
C TYR A 84 9.54 19.92 16.50
N GLN A 85 8.83 20.36 17.54
CA GLN A 85 7.81 21.42 17.44
C GLN A 85 8.36 22.77 16.98
N GLN A 86 9.67 23.01 17.15
CA GLN A 86 10.35 24.20 16.67
C GLN A 86 10.68 24.17 15.16
N ASN A 87 10.54 23.00 14.53
CA ASN A 87 10.79 22.86 13.11
C ASN A 87 9.59 23.40 12.32
N SER A 88 9.87 24.24 11.34
CA SER A 88 8.87 24.71 10.39
C SER A 88 8.76 23.68 9.27
N PHE A 89 7.63 22.97 9.22
CA PHE A 89 7.28 22.10 8.10
C PHE A 89 6.22 22.75 7.23
N ASP A 90 6.41 22.69 5.91
CA ASP A 90 5.42 23.16 4.94
C ASP A 90 4.34 22.11 4.69
N PHE A 91 4.76 20.86 4.54
CA PHE A 91 3.87 19.72 4.24
C PHE A 91 4.19 18.51 5.11
N ILE A 92 3.14 17.85 5.55
CA ILE A 92 3.19 16.54 6.19
C ILE A 92 2.39 15.57 5.32
N ILE A 93 3.06 14.56 4.76
CA ILE A 93 2.47 13.55 3.88
C ILE A 93 2.28 12.28 4.68
N ASN A 94 1.04 12.01 5.08
CA ASN A 94 0.69 10.80 5.79
C ASN A 94 0.47 9.65 4.80
N GLN A 95 1.39 8.70 4.82
CA GLN A 95 1.30 7.50 4.00
C GLN A 95 0.67 6.33 4.77
N TRP A 96 1.05 6.16 6.06
CA TRP A 96 0.67 4.96 6.81
C TRP A 96 0.40 5.18 8.30
N TRP A 97 0.49 6.39 8.79
CA TRP A 97 0.17 6.61 10.20
C TRP A 97 -1.34 6.50 10.43
N PRO A 98 -1.74 5.85 11.52
CA PRO A 98 -3.13 5.84 11.97
C PRO A 98 -3.68 7.24 12.17
N VAL A 99 -4.93 7.40 11.84
CA VAL A 99 -5.61 8.70 11.92
C VAL A 99 -5.58 9.32 13.32
N VAL A 100 -5.55 8.48 14.36
CA VAL A 100 -5.50 8.96 15.77
C VAL A 100 -4.24 9.77 16.07
N PHE A 101 -3.14 9.55 15.32
CA PHE A 101 -1.88 10.25 15.50
C PHE A 101 -1.79 11.57 14.71
N LEU A 102 -2.77 11.87 13.85
CA LEU A 102 -2.80 13.13 13.11
C LEU A 102 -3.26 14.31 13.97
N SER A 103 -4.04 14.06 15.03
CA SER A 103 -4.47 15.12 15.95
C SER A 103 -3.29 15.82 16.65
N PRO A 104 -2.32 15.10 17.27
CA PRO A 104 -1.12 15.74 17.80
C PRO A 104 -0.31 16.51 16.77
N LEU A 105 -0.20 16.00 15.53
CA LEU A 105 0.50 16.71 14.46
C LEU A 105 -0.11 18.09 14.19
N ARG A 106 -1.43 18.19 14.15
CA ARG A 106 -2.15 19.47 14.01
C ARG A 106 -1.88 20.45 15.14
N SER A 107 -1.67 19.92 16.36
CA SER A 107 -1.41 20.76 17.54
C SER A 107 0.02 21.30 17.57
N PHE A 108 0.99 20.55 17.00
CA PHE A 108 2.41 20.93 17.05
C PHE A 108 2.90 21.67 15.82
N PHE A 109 2.30 21.44 14.65
CA PHE A 109 2.82 21.94 13.39
C PHE A 109 1.76 22.70 12.60
N ASN A 110 2.12 23.92 12.17
CA ASN A 110 1.31 24.70 11.23
C ASN A 110 1.64 24.28 9.78
N ALA A 111 1.55 22.98 9.50
CA ALA A 111 1.83 22.40 8.20
C ALA A 111 0.55 21.98 7.49
N LYS A 112 0.59 21.90 6.16
CA LYS A 112 -0.49 21.27 5.39
C LYS A 112 -0.37 19.76 5.48
N ILE A 113 -1.41 19.07 5.94
CA ILE A 113 -1.44 17.61 6.05
C ILE A 113 -2.14 17.02 4.84
N ILE A 114 -1.43 16.16 4.11
CA ILE A 114 -1.95 15.40 2.98
C ILE A 114 -1.93 13.92 3.38
N SER A 115 -3.08 13.27 3.42
CA SER A 115 -3.17 11.83 3.69
C SER A 115 -3.42 11.06 2.40
N VAL A 116 -2.70 9.95 2.20
CA VAL A 116 -2.82 9.10 1.02
C VAL A 116 -3.52 7.80 1.39
N HIS A 117 -4.58 7.47 0.67
CA HIS A 117 -5.30 6.21 0.83
C HIS A 117 -4.87 5.20 -0.22
N HIS A 118 -4.06 4.20 0.18
CA HIS A 118 -3.37 3.27 -0.71
C HIS A 118 -4.18 2.06 -1.17
N THR A 119 -5.39 1.87 -0.65
CA THR A 119 -6.17 0.66 -0.93
C THR A 119 -7.45 0.99 -1.70
N ALA A 120 -7.95 0.01 -2.46
CA ALA A 120 -9.29 0.09 -3.00
C ALA A 120 -10.31 0.02 -1.86
N LEU A 121 -11.34 0.88 -1.90
CA LEU A 121 -12.40 0.94 -0.89
C LEU A 121 -13.26 -0.33 -0.85
N TYR A 122 -13.28 -1.06 -1.94
CA TYR A 122 -14.11 -2.22 -2.11
C TYR A 122 -13.38 -3.24 -2.99
N THR A 123 -12.67 -4.14 -2.36
CA THR A 123 -12.29 -5.37 -3.03
C THR A 123 -13.51 -6.28 -3.05
N ARG A 124 -14.03 -6.53 -4.22
CA ARG A 124 -15.00 -7.58 -4.46
C ARG A 124 -14.29 -8.92 -4.21
N SER A 125 -14.11 -9.25 -2.93
CA SER A 125 -13.61 -10.57 -2.56
C SER A 125 -14.71 -11.56 -2.95
N VAL A 126 -14.63 -12.04 -4.17
CA VAL A 126 -15.34 -13.25 -4.56
C VAL A 126 -14.69 -14.33 -3.70
N ILE A 127 -15.40 -14.79 -2.69
CA ILE A 127 -15.02 -16.02 -1.99
C ILE A 127 -15.41 -17.15 -2.93
N GLU A 128 -14.55 -17.40 -3.89
CA GLU A 128 -14.57 -18.60 -4.69
C GLU A 128 -14.03 -19.73 -3.80
N GLY A 129 -14.78 -20.78 -3.68
CA GLY A 129 -14.38 -21.99 -2.95
C GLY A 129 -15.02 -22.19 -1.58
N PHE A 130 -15.65 -21.19 -0.98
CA PHE A 130 -16.58 -21.47 0.10
C PHE A 130 -17.91 -21.93 -0.49
N CYS A 131 -18.07 -23.25 -0.59
CA CYS A 131 -19.38 -23.85 -0.75
C CYS A 131 -20.18 -23.53 0.52
N LEU A 132 -20.85 -22.38 0.53
CA LEU A 132 -21.67 -21.92 1.65
C LEU A 132 -22.94 -22.77 1.66
N LYS A 133 -22.83 -24.00 2.16
CA LYS A 133 -23.95 -24.94 2.29
C LYS A 133 -25.04 -24.46 3.27
N SER A 134 -24.78 -23.39 4.05
CA SER A 134 -25.77 -22.88 5.01
C SER A 134 -26.06 -21.39 4.78
N ILE A 135 -27.34 -21.03 4.86
CA ILE A 135 -27.83 -19.63 4.80
C ILE A 135 -27.18 -18.77 5.88
N LEU A 136 -26.95 -19.30 7.08
CA LEU A 136 -26.32 -18.62 8.20
C LEU A 136 -24.90 -18.13 7.84
N LYS A 137 -24.09 -18.94 7.14
CA LYS A 137 -22.75 -18.52 6.71
C LYS A 137 -22.80 -17.41 5.67
N ARG A 138 -23.79 -17.42 4.77
CA ARG A 138 -24.00 -16.34 3.78
C ARG A 138 -24.36 -15.03 4.46
N VAL A 139 -25.27 -15.05 5.43
CA VAL A 139 -25.68 -13.86 6.19
C VAL A 139 -24.49 -13.32 6.98
N PHE A 140 -23.78 -14.17 7.72
CA PHE A 140 -22.58 -13.76 8.45
C PHE A 140 -21.53 -13.11 7.55
N PHE A 141 -21.33 -13.67 6.37
CA PHE A 141 -20.39 -13.12 5.41
C PHE A 141 -20.82 -11.75 4.85
N LEU A 142 -22.11 -11.58 4.56
CA LEU A 142 -22.66 -10.28 4.11
C LEU A 142 -22.51 -9.21 5.20
N LEU A 143 -22.79 -9.57 6.46
CA LEU A 143 -22.60 -8.68 7.61
C LEU A 143 -21.12 -8.32 7.77
N TYR A 144 -20.21 -9.30 7.75
CA TYR A 144 -18.76 -9.04 7.82
C TYR A 144 -18.29 -8.08 6.74
N ARG A 145 -18.73 -8.27 5.50
CA ARG A 145 -18.41 -7.36 4.38
C ARG A 145 -18.96 -5.97 4.59
N PHE A 146 -20.16 -5.85 5.12
CA PHE A 146 -20.76 -4.56 5.44
C PHE A 146 -19.94 -3.82 6.49
N PHE A 147 -19.61 -4.47 7.61
CA PHE A 147 -18.79 -3.87 8.67
C PHE A 147 -17.40 -3.50 8.20
N GLU A 148 -16.74 -4.34 7.41
CA GLU A 148 -15.41 -4.06 6.87
C GLU A 148 -15.43 -2.85 5.93
N LYS A 149 -16.44 -2.75 5.08
CA LYS A 149 -16.65 -1.59 4.22
C LYS A 149 -16.84 -0.31 5.05
N GLU A 150 -17.73 -0.35 6.05
CA GLU A 150 -17.98 0.80 6.91
C GLU A 150 -16.74 1.20 7.71
N ARG A 151 -15.94 0.24 8.15
CA ARG A 151 -14.67 0.50 8.80
C ARG A 151 -13.72 1.28 7.90
N GLN A 152 -13.54 0.85 6.65
CA GLN A 152 -12.66 1.53 5.68
C GLN A 152 -13.17 2.94 5.35
N LEU A 153 -14.45 3.11 5.12
CA LEU A 153 -15.06 4.42 4.87
C LEU A 153 -14.89 5.35 6.09
N SER A 154 -15.10 4.84 7.29
CA SER A 154 -14.89 5.60 8.54
C SER A 154 -13.45 6.07 8.72
N VAL A 155 -12.46 5.30 8.27
CA VAL A 155 -11.06 5.76 8.28
C VAL A 155 -10.89 7.00 7.40
N ILE A 156 -11.46 7.01 6.20
CA ILE A 156 -11.37 8.15 5.28
C ILE A 156 -12.13 9.35 5.85
N ASP A 157 -13.33 9.14 6.43
CA ASP A 157 -14.08 10.22 7.09
C ASP A 157 -13.23 10.90 8.17
N LYS A 158 -12.50 10.11 8.97
CA LYS A 158 -11.59 10.62 10.00
C LYS A 158 -10.35 11.31 9.41
N LEU A 159 -9.78 10.76 8.31
CA LEU A 159 -8.68 11.43 7.61
C LEU A 159 -9.08 12.82 7.13
N LEU A 160 -10.31 13.00 6.64
CA LEU A 160 -10.84 14.29 6.20
C LEU A 160 -10.95 15.33 7.32
N ILE A 161 -11.11 14.90 8.57
CA ILE A 161 -11.13 15.80 9.74
C ILE A 161 -9.74 16.41 9.96
N PHE A 162 -8.70 15.59 9.92
CA PHE A 162 -7.34 15.99 10.30
C PHE A 162 -6.45 16.41 9.13
N SER A 163 -6.84 16.15 7.87
CA SER A 163 -6.06 16.47 6.69
C SER A 163 -6.60 17.68 5.94
N ASP A 164 -5.73 18.41 5.25
CA ASP A 164 -6.11 19.44 4.29
C ASP A 164 -6.52 18.82 2.94
N LYS A 165 -5.91 17.68 2.60
CA LYS A 165 -6.25 16.86 1.42
C LYS A 165 -6.19 15.38 1.76
N VAL A 166 -7.07 14.60 1.14
CA VAL A 166 -7.03 13.15 1.11
C VAL A 166 -6.90 12.70 -0.34
N LEU A 167 -5.80 12.03 -0.65
CA LEU A 167 -5.49 11.55 -2.00
C LEU A 167 -5.84 10.07 -2.14
N PHE A 168 -6.54 9.75 -3.21
CA PHE A 168 -6.76 8.39 -3.67
C PHE A 168 -5.78 8.03 -4.78
N LEU A 169 -5.53 6.75 -5.02
CA LEU A 169 -4.60 6.32 -6.07
C LEU A 169 -5.20 6.39 -7.49
N SER A 170 -6.49 6.68 -7.62
CA SER A 170 -7.13 6.89 -8.92
C SER A 170 -8.41 7.72 -8.79
N PRO A 171 -8.87 8.35 -9.88
CA PRO A 171 -10.16 9.05 -9.90
C PRO A 171 -11.31 8.10 -9.55
N GLN A 172 -11.27 6.84 -10.01
CA GLN A 172 -12.31 5.85 -9.74
C GLN A 172 -12.47 5.56 -8.24
N PHE A 173 -11.36 5.52 -7.48
CA PHE A 173 -11.43 5.30 -6.03
C PHE A 173 -12.02 6.51 -5.31
N LYS A 174 -11.67 7.73 -5.75
CA LYS A 174 -12.29 8.97 -5.26
C LYS A 174 -13.79 8.97 -5.52
N ASP A 175 -14.20 8.71 -6.76
CA ASP A 175 -15.60 8.70 -7.17
C ASP A 175 -16.40 7.61 -6.43
N GLN A 176 -15.80 6.45 -6.20
CA GLN A 176 -16.39 5.38 -5.41
C GLN A 176 -16.65 5.83 -3.96
N TYR A 177 -15.72 6.53 -3.34
CA TYR A 177 -15.93 7.10 -2.00
C TYR A 177 -17.08 8.11 -2.00
N ILE A 178 -17.10 9.03 -2.98
CA ILE A 178 -18.17 10.04 -3.10
C ILE A 178 -19.54 9.37 -3.25
N GLN A 179 -19.66 8.36 -4.11
CA GLN A 179 -20.90 7.61 -4.29
C GLN A 179 -21.37 6.86 -3.03
N LEU A 180 -20.42 6.34 -2.25
CA LEU A 180 -20.73 5.54 -1.06
C LEU A 180 -21.07 6.39 0.17
N ARG A 181 -20.45 7.57 0.30
CA ARG A 181 -20.58 8.46 1.48
C ARG A 181 -21.44 9.69 1.25
N ASN A 182 -21.56 10.12 -0.01
CA ASN A 182 -22.23 11.37 -0.38
C ASN A 182 -21.80 12.55 0.53
N PRO A 183 -20.50 12.87 0.60
CA PRO A 183 -19.98 13.88 1.52
C PRO A 183 -20.51 15.28 1.17
N LYS A 184 -20.73 16.11 2.19
CA LYS A 184 -21.23 17.50 2.00
C LYS A 184 -20.28 18.38 1.19
N SER A 185 -18.97 18.10 1.21
CA SER A 185 -17.96 18.79 0.41
C SER A 185 -16.94 17.79 -0.11
N VAL A 186 -16.48 18.03 -1.33
CA VAL A 186 -15.46 17.22 -2.03
C VAL A 186 -14.12 17.98 -2.18
N GLU A 187 -14.02 19.20 -1.68
CA GLU A 187 -12.86 20.09 -1.85
C GLU A 187 -11.54 19.48 -1.34
N LYS A 188 -11.63 18.67 -0.28
CA LYS A 188 -10.47 17.99 0.30
C LYS A 188 -10.13 16.68 -0.41
N LEU A 189 -10.99 16.18 -1.29
CA LEU A 189 -10.80 14.91 -2.00
C LEU A 189 -10.08 15.15 -3.31
N ASP A 190 -8.98 14.41 -3.51
CA ASP A 190 -8.23 14.47 -4.75
C ASP A 190 -7.65 13.10 -5.07
N TRP A 191 -6.93 12.96 -6.16
CA TRP A 191 -6.29 11.72 -6.55
C TRP A 191 -4.91 11.96 -7.17
N CYS A 192 -4.03 10.97 -7.02
CA CYS A 192 -2.72 10.96 -7.65
C CYS A 192 -2.29 9.52 -7.87
N TYR A 193 -1.86 9.20 -9.08
CA TYR A 193 -1.29 7.88 -9.35
C TYR A 193 0.05 7.71 -8.64
N ASN A 194 0.37 6.46 -8.29
CA ASN A 194 1.71 6.15 -7.85
C ASN A 194 2.74 6.47 -8.95
N PRO A 195 3.91 7.02 -8.61
CA PRO A 195 4.97 7.22 -9.57
C PRO A 195 5.50 5.88 -10.08
N LEU A 196 6.04 5.89 -11.28
CA LEU A 196 6.87 4.79 -11.76
C LEU A 196 8.18 4.78 -10.98
N VAL A 197 8.60 3.59 -10.57
CA VAL A 197 9.81 3.38 -9.74
C VAL A 197 11.03 3.00 -10.59
N PHE A 198 10.92 3.08 -11.90
CA PHE A 198 11.99 2.79 -12.86
C PHE A 198 11.88 3.73 -14.07
N ASP A 199 13.03 4.05 -14.66
CA ASP A 199 13.15 4.99 -15.78
C ASP A 199 13.45 4.29 -17.11
N ASN A 200 13.74 2.97 -17.07
CA ASN A 200 14.09 2.21 -18.26
C ASN A 200 12.83 1.60 -18.89
N PHE A 201 12.56 1.97 -20.12
CA PHE A 201 11.45 1.43 -20.90
C PHE A 201 12.00 0.73 -22.14
N ILE A 202 11.40 -0.41 -22.49
CA ILE A 202 11.70 -1.08 -23.75
C ILE A 202 11.18 -0.25 -24.91
N SER A 203 11.92 -0.25 -26.03
CA SER A 203 11.50 0.43 -27.25
C SER A 203 10.28 -0.27 -27.89
N MET A 204 9.54 0.46 -28.73
CA MET A 204 8.40 -0.12 -29.46
C MET A 204 8.82 -1.31 -30.33
N ASP A 205 10.04 -1.27 -30.92
CA ASP A 205 10.59 -2.35 -31.76
C ASP A 205 10.89 -3.61 -30.95
N GLU A 206 11.26 -3.45 -29.66
CA GLU A 206 11.48 -4.58 -28.75
C GLU A 206 10.18 -5.20 -28.27
N ILE A 207 9.10 -4.42 -28.19
CA ILE A 207 7.77 -4.95 -27.84
C ILE A 207 7.33 -6.03 -28.83
N CYS A 208 7.66 -5.88 -30.10
CA CYS A 208 7.32 -6.86 -31.16
C CYS A 208 8.13 -8.16 -31.05
N LYS A 209 9.25 -8.17 -30.31
CA LYS A 209 10.13 -9.34 -30.10
C LYS A 209 9.80 -10.12 -28.83
N LYS A 210 8.61 -9.96 -28.27
CA LYS A 210 8.20 -10.66 -27.06
C LYS A 210 8.26 -12.17 -27.25
N ARG A 211 8.75 -12.86 -26.22
CA ARG A 211 8.72 -14.31 -26.12
C ARG A 211 7.32 -14.78 -25.74
N LYS A 212 7.00 -16.03 -26.02
CA LYS A 212 5.75 -16.67 -25.60
C LYS A 212 5.79 -16.98 -24.09
N GLU A 213 5.84 -15.93 -23.29
CA GLU A 213 6.02 -15.98 -21.85
C GLU A 213 5.01 -15.07 -21.13
N VAL A 214 4.46 -15.58 -20.05
CA VAL A 214 3.65 -14.83 -19.09
C VAL A 214 4.44 -14.72 -17.80
N LEU A 215 4.67 -13.50 -17.32
CA LEU A 215 5.44 -13.24 -16.11
C LEU A 215 4.53 -12.69 -15.00
N PHE A 216 4.54 -13.36 -13.85
CA PHE A 216 4.02 -12.83 -12.60
C PHE A 216 5.19 -12.44 -11.70
N VAL A 217 5.19 -11.21 -11.20
CA VAL A 217 6.17 -10.73 -10.20
C VAL A 217 5.41 -10.24 -8.98
N GLY A 218 5.72 -10.77 -7.79
CA GLY A 218 5.08 -10.29 -6.59
C GLY A 218 5.26 -11.17 -5.37
N ARG A 219 4.81 -10.67 -4.23
CA ARG A 219 4.84 -11.43 -2.97
C ARG A 219 4.00 -12.71 -3.09
N LEU A 220 4.59 -13.85 -2.73
CA LEU A 220 3.91 -15.14 -2.74
C LEU A 220 3.02 -15.30 -1.50
N LEU A 221 1.88 -14.61 -1.53
CA LEU A 221 0.89 -14.54 -0.46
C LEU A 221 -0.50 -14.77 -1.01
N GLU A 222 -1.07 -15.95 -0.74
CA GLU A 222 -2.36 -16.37 -1.31
C GLU A 222 -3.51 -15.45 -0.93
N SER A 223 -3.53 -14.95 0.31
CA SER A 223 -4.57 -14.05 0.79
C SER A 223 -4.67 -12.75 -0.05
N ASN A 224 -3.55 -12.28 -0.59
CA ASN A 224 -3.47 -11.02 -1.32
C ASN A 224 -3.40 -11.20 -2.84
N LYS A 225 -2.57 -12.15 -3.30
CA LYS A 225 -2.21 -12.28 -4.73
C LYS A 225 -2.97 -13.38 -5.46
N LYS A 226 -3.62 -14.30 -4.71
CA LYS A 226 -4.46 -15.36 -5.29
C LYS A 226 -3.74 -16.17 -6.38
N ILE A 227 -2.49 -16.55 -6.15
CA ILE A 227 -1.65 -17.23 -7.14
C ILE A 227 -2.23 -18.60 -7.52
N SER A 228 -2.93 -19.28 -6.61
CA SER A 228 -3.65 -20.52 -6.92
C SER A 228 -4.67 -20.33 -8.06
N LYS A 229 -5.30 -19.15 -8.17
CA LYS A 229 -6.18 -18.84 -9.30
C LYS A 229 -5.41 -18.65 -10.60
N LEU A 230 -4.25 -17.99 -10.55
CA LEU A 230 -3.39 -17.87 -11.71
C LEU A 230 -2.99 -19.25 -12.23
N LEU A 231 -2.58 -20.14 -11.35
CA LEU A 231 -2.24 -21.54 -11.71
C LEU A 231 -3.44 -22.28 -12.30
N THR A 232 -4.63 -22.10 -11.74
CA THR A 232 -5.86 -22.69 -12.29
C THR A 232 -6.18 -22.17 -13.68
N ILE A 233 -6.09 -20.85 -13.90
CA ILE A 233 -6.30 -20.24 -15.23
C ILE A 233 -5.25 -20.76 -16.21
N TRP A 234 -3.98 -20.81 -15.79
CA TRP A 234 -2.89 -21.30 -16.63
C TRP A 234 -3.12 -22.75 -17.07
N LYS A 235 -3.57 -23.61 -16.16
CA LYS A 235 -3.96 -24.98 -16.48
C LYS A 235 -5.01 -25.06 -17.59
N HIS A 236 -6.02 -24.19 -17.54
CA HIS A 236 -7.04 -24.17 -18.59
C HIS A 236 -6.50 -23.65 -19.92
N ILE A 237 -5.64 -22.65 -19.93
CA ILE A 237 -4.98 -22.15 -21.14
C ILE A 237 -4.15 -23.26 -21.82
N GLN A 238 -3.45 -24.05 -21.04
CA GLN A 238 -2.61 -25.15 -21.56
C GLN A 238 -3.39 -26.35 -22.12
N LEU A 239 -4.71 -26.39 -21.98
CA LEU A 239 -5.56 -27.38 -22.66
C LEU A 239 -5.69 -27.08 -24.17
N ASP A 240 -5.46 -25.83 -24.57
CA ASP A 240 -5.47 -25.42 -25.95
C ASP A 240 -4.07 -25.58 -26.56
N LYS A 241 -3.98 -26.31 -27.68
CA LYS A 241 -2.70 -26.61 -28.37
C LYS A 241 -1.98 -25.37 -28.87
N GLU A 242 -2.69 -24.27 -29.11
CA GLU A 242 -2.11 -22.98 -29.53
C GLU A 242 -1.15 -22.42 -28.46
N PHE A 243 -1.38 -22.73 -27.18
CA PHE A 243 -0.57 -22.22 -26.07
C PHE A 243 0.48 -23.20 -25.52
N ASN A 244 0.71 -24.33 -26.20
CA ASN A 244 1.68 -25.36 -25.75
C ASN A 244 3.12 -24.84 -25.62
N GLU A 245 3.50 -23.82 -26.41
CA GLU A 245 4.82 -23.20 -26.38
C GLU A 245 4.93 -22.03 -25.39
N TRP A 246 3.83 -21.67 -24.74
CA TRP A 246 3.83 -20.59 -23.77
C TRP A 246 4.28 -21.08 -22.40
N HIS A 247 5.02 -20.24 -21.70
CA HIS A 247 5.53 -20.51 -20.35
C HIS A 247 5.01 -19.48 -19.35
N LEU A 248 4.65 -19.93 -18.15
CA LEU A 248 4.32 -19.07 -17.02
C LEU A 248 5.50 -19.02 -16.05
N TYR A 249 6.01 -17.81 -15.82
CA TYR A 249 7.05 -17.54 -14.83
C TYR A 249 6.43 -16.87 -13.62
N ILE A 250 6.73 -17.37 -12.42
CA ILE A 250 6.30 -16.80 -11.16
C ILE A 250 7.56 -16.42 -10.38
N VAL A 251 7.79 -15.12 -10.19
CA VAL A 251 8.96 -14.59 -9.51
C VAL A 251 8.52 -13.88 -8.24
N GLY A 252 9.11 -14.26 -7.12
CA GLY A 252 8.83 -13.63 -5.83
C GLY A 252 9.16 -14.52 -4.65
N ASP A 253 8.90 -13.98 -3.45
CA ASP A 253 9.03 -14.68 -2.19
C ASP A 253 7.83 -14.44 -1.28
N GLY A 254 7.62 -15.28 -0.27
CA GLY A 254 6.54 -15.13 0.70
C GLY A 254 6.21 -16.42 1.43
N LYS A 255 5.41 -16.29 2.48
CA LYS A 255 5.08 -17.41 3.39
C LYS A 255 4.42 -18.63 2.70
N ASP A 256 3.76 -18.40 1.55
CA ASP A 256 3.05 -19.47 0.82
C ASP A 256 3.89 -20.05 -0.33
N LYS A 257 5.20 -19.72 -0.40
CA LYS A 257 6.12 -20.19 -1.46
C LYS A 257 6.15 -21.74 -1.53
N SER A 258 6.28 -22.40 -0.39
CA SER A 258 6.30 -23.88 -0.33
C SER A 258 5.00 -24.53 -0.83
N PHE A 259 3.85 -23.88 -0.58
CA PHE A 259 2.56 -24.34 -1.08
C PHE A 259 2.51 -24.34 -2.61
N TYR A 260 3.07 -23.31 -3.26
CA TYR A 260 3.13 -23.24 -4.71
C TYR A 260 4.21 -24.16 -5.29
N GLY A 261 5.33 -24.37 -4.57
CA GLY A 261 6.38 -25.32 -4.94
C GLY A 261 5.86 -26.74 -5.12
N ALA A 262 5.05 -27.20 -4.19
CA ALA A 262 4.42 -28.52 -4.29
C ALA A 262 3.45 -28.68 -5.48
N GLN A 263 2.89 -27.57 -5.97
CA GLN A 263 2.04 -27.58 -7.17
C GLN A 263 2.83 -27.47 -8.47
N ASN A 264 4.13 -27.13 -8.38
CA ASN A 264 4.97 -26.84 -9.53
C ASN A 264 5.40 -28.08 -10.34
N GLU A 265 5.47 -29.26 -9.70
CA GLU A 265 5.76 -30.54 -10.40
C GLU A 265 4.70 -30.82 -11.50
N ALA A 266 3.51 -30.23 -11.37
CA ALA A 266 2.42 -30.37 -12.35
C ALA A 266 2.46 -29.32 -13.48
N TYR A 267 3.27 -28.24 -13.34
CA TYR A 267 3.32 -27.13 -14.28
C TYR A 267 4.78 -26.70 -14.53
N LYS A 268 5.14 -26.42 -15.79
CA LYS A 268 6.46 -25.85 -16.13
C LYS A 268 6.54 -24.40 -15.62
N THR A 269 6.71 -24.22 -14.33
CA THR A 269 6.78 -22.91 -13.66
C THR A 269 8.18 -22.77 -13.07
N ILE A 270 8.87 -21.67 -13.34
CA ILE A 270 10.20 -21.38 -12.80
C ILE A 270 10.04 -20.31 -11.71
N TYR A 271 10.68 -20.51 -10.55
CA TYR A 271 10.68 -19.59 -9.42
C TYR A 271 11.89 -18.66 -9.45
#